data_22a0187e3c5590b3c681e1ed22f4af39
#
_entry.id   22a0187e3c5590b3c681e1ed22f4af39
#
_cell.length_a   1.000
_cell.length_b   1.000
_cell.length_c   1.000
_cell.angle_alpha   90.00
_cell.angle_beta   90.00
_cell.angle_gamma   90.00
#
_symmetry.space_group_name_H-M   'P 1'
#
loop_
_entity.id
_entity.type
_entity.pdbx_description
1 polymer ?
#
loop_
_entity_poly.entity_id
_entity_poly.type
_entity_poly.pdbx_seq_one_letter_code
_entity_poly.pdbx_strand_id
1 'polypeptide(L)'
;TLVAALSSGIYNNLYKTEYRSLSSDALNTAAYNNDRNGGSTYSVSQEVGPLNFAKPGTENVEALYNGDSAVNIYVVKSREHNEGAKTPSRLADLSWRYLTDLDTFTNRSGHTQYFTPDAHEGAWIRFRYRNLGIDGTGELDGNTYELGYTTVLRNQEPHKHRLSTSVAYTKNEGHFEGTSGNLGLRDTAISVYDTHVYTPTELTRKADWKKGTYSYWDSYLKYHYGKEDYSVTDAITGTGYAADYTRHSVNLSTEYGRVNKLSKDWSVVPQAQVQVSYLGGVDTVDSQGISLSADHSWSLVGRLGFDLVKHLDPKLDSKCYFKASLLHEFLDGDDVTAAYGTDRYITTNDQKGTWGVIGLGYSVKTGDKQSMYFDMERYVGHDYHRTYSLRAGFNWKF
;
A
#
# COMPACT_ATOMS: atom_id res chain seq x y z
N THR A 1 14.99 -15.54 -34.57
CA THR A 1 14.80 -16.99 -34.30
C THR A 1 15.94 -17.60 -33.48
N LEU A 2 17.20 -17.30 -33.79
CA LEU A 2 18.35 -17.75 -33.02
C LEU A 2 18.36 -17.12 -31.62
N VAL A 3 18.07 -15.84 -31.54
CA VAL A 3 17.96 -15.08 -30.30
C VAL A 3 16.86 -15.65 -29.40
N ALA A 4 15.72 -16.01 -29.96
CA ALA A 4 14.63 -16.64 -29.20
C ALA A 4 14.98 -18.05 -28.68
N ALA A 5 15.74 -18.82 -29.48
CA ALA A 5 16.20 -20.15 -29.08
C ALA A 5 17.28 -20.09 -27.98
N LEU A 6 18.17 -19.10 -28.06
CA LEU A 6 19.18 -18.87 -27.01
C LEU A 6 18.58 -18.31 -25.72
N SER A 7 17.55 -17.47 -25.84
CA SER A 7 16.88 -16.91 -24.66
C SER A 7 16.03 -17.92 -23.89
N SER A 8 15.46 -18.92 -24.56
CA SER A 8 14.57 -19.89 -23.92
C SER A 8 15.27 -21.03 -23.17
N GLY A 9 16.56 -21.28 -23.43
CA GLY A 9 17.30 -22.41 -22.84
C GLY A 9 18.35 -22.06 -21.79
N ILE A 10 18.82 -20.82 -21.76
CA ILE A 10 20.02 -20.44 -21.03
C ILE A 10 19.74 -19.44 -19.91
N TYR A 11 18.69 -18.61 -20.07
CA TYR A 11 18.43 -17.49 -19.17
C TYR A 11 17.12 -17.63 -18.46
N ASN A 12 17.20 -18.36 -17.41
CA ASN A 12 16.05 -18.76 -16.69
C ASN A 12 15.83 -17.82 -15.50
N ASN A 13 14.67 -17.29 -15.42
CA ASN A 13 13.82 -17.16 -14.26
C ASN A 13 14.01 -15.97 -13.33
N LEU A 14 15.20 -15.40 -13.12
CA LEU A 14 15.39 -14.29 -12.20
C LEU A 14 16.21 -13.12 -12.78
N TYR A 15 16.75 -13.29 -13.96
CA TYR A 15 17.57 -12.26 -14.62
C TYR A 15 16.92 -11.73 -15.87
N LYS A 16 17.10 -10.45 -16.08
CA LYS A 16 16.70 -9.75 -17.30
C LYS A 16 17.56 -10.17 -18.48
N THR A 17 16.96 -10.54 -19.60
CA THR A 17 17.67 -10.82 -20.83
C THR A 17 17.89 -9.55 -21.61
N GLU A 18 19.11 -9.23 -21.92
CA GLU A 18 19.47 -8.10 -22.78
C GLU A 18 19.96 -8.60 -24.14
N TYR A 19 19.47 -7.96 -25.18
CA TYR A 19 19.94 -8.14 -26.54
C TYR A 19 20.84 -6.98 -26.92
N ARG A 20 22.09 -7.26 -27.23
CA ARG A 20 23.02 -6.23 -27.67
C ARG A 20 23.46 -6.51 -29.11
N SER A 21 23.31 -5.51 -29.97
CA SER A 21 23.99 -5.49 -31.26
C SER A 21 25.39 -4.87 -31.08
N LEU A 22 26.42 -5.57 -31.47
CA LEU A 22 27.77 -5.02 -31.49
C LEU A 22 28.09 -4.60 -32.94
N SER A 23 28.90 -3.53 -33.09
CA SER A 23 29.41 -3.17 -34.39
C SER A 23 30.28 -4.31 -34.97
N SER A 24 30.23 -4.48 -36.27
CA SER A 24 31.02 -5.50 -36.97
C SER A 24 32.51 -5.46 -36.58
N ASP A 25 33.04 -4.27 -36.33
CA ASP A 25 34.47 -4.09 -36.00
C ASP A 25 34.81 -4.58 -34.57
N ALA A 26 33.96 -4.33 -33.59
CA ALA A 26 34.17 -4.84 -32.23
C ALA A 26 34.08 -6.36 -32.17
N LEU A 27 33.24 -6.94 -33.01
CA LEU A 27 33.06 -8.37 -33.13
C LEU A 27 34.20 -9.05 -33.88
N ASN A 28 34.59 -8.48 -34.97
CA ASN A 28 35.74 -8.96 -35.75
C ASN A 28 37.03 -8.95 -34.93
N THR A 29 37.19 -7.95 -34.07
CA THR A 29 38.36 -7.85 -33.17
C THR A 29 38.29 -8.94 -32.09
N ALA A 30 37.15 -9.19 -31.50
CA ALA A 30 36.99 -10.24 -30.51
C ALA A 30 37.11 -11.65 -31.12
N ALA A 31 36.55 -11.85 -32.31
CA ALA A 31 36.68 -13.09 -33.06
C ALA A 31 38.10 -13.37 -33.53
N TYR A 32 38.74 -12.37 -34.08
CA TYR A 32 40.13 -12.44 -34.55
C TYR A 32 41.10 -12.80 -33.43
N ASN A 33 40.83 -12.33 -32.23
CA ASN A 33 41.65 -12.67 -31.07
C ASN A 33 41.39 -14.07 -30.53
N ASN A 34 40.23 -14.66 -30.77
CA ASN A 34 39.86 -15.99 -30.28
C ASN A 34 40.07 -17.10 -31.34
N ASP A 35 39.94 -16.79 -32.62
CA ASP A 35 40.08 -17.77 -33.71
C ASP A 35 40.81 -17.15 -34.92
N ARG A 36 42.13 -17.37 -34.97
CA ARG A 36 42.96 -16.90 -36.06
C ARG A 36 42.68 -17.55 -37.42
N ASN A 37 41.77 -18.53 -37.46
CA ASN A 37 41.47 -19.27 -38.68
C ASN A 37 40.13 -18.87 -39.31
N GLY A 38 39.53 -17.77 -38.92
CA GLY A 38 38.32 -17.25 -39.55
C GLY A 38 37.04 -18.02 -39.27
N GLY A 39 37.01 -18.78 -38.19
CA GLY A 39 35.79 -19.38 -37.71
C GLY A 39 34.82 -18.36 -37.16
N SER A 40 33.52 -18.62 -37.40
CA SER A 40 32.44 -17.76 -36.96
C SER A 40 31.90 -18.08 -35.56
N THR A 41 32.68 -18.81 -34.76
CA THR A 41 32.27 -19.24 -33.41
C THR A 41 32.91 -18.37 -32.34
N TYR A 42 32.07 -17.74 -31.53
CA TYR A 42 32.50 -16.95 -30.39
C TYR A 42 32.17 -17.69 -29.10
N SER A 43 33.18 -17.82 -28.24
CA SER A 43 32.89 -18.20 -26.88
C SER A 43 32.61 -16.94 -26.06
N VAL A 44 31.40 -16.75 -25.67
CA VAL A 44 31.06 -15.79 -24.65
C VAL A 44 31.12 -16.53 -23.33
N SER A 45 32.10 -16.27 -22.53
CA SER A 45 32.23 -16.88 -21.23
C SER A 45 31.34 -16.14 -20.24
N GLN A 46 30.35 -16.82 -19.74
CA GLN A 46 29.43 -16.27 -18.78
C GLN A 46 29.11 -17.31 -17.70
N GLU A 47 29.68 -17.15 -16.54
CA GLU A 47 29.20 -17.88 -15.38
C GLU A 47 27.97 -17.21 -14.84
N VAL A 48 26.91 -17.96 -14.79
CA VAL A 48 25.65 -17.44 -14.27
C VAL A 48 25.21 -18.29 -13.11
N GLY A 49 25.33 -17.73 -11.93
CA GLY A 49 24.40 -18.10 -10.86
C GLY A 49 23.05 -17.48 -11.20
N PRO A 50 21.92 -18.21 -11.20
CA PRO A 50 20.62 -17.69 -11.67
C PRO A 50 20.11 -16.47 -10.94
N LEU A 51 20.63 -16.14 -9.78
CA LEU A 51 20.26 -14.95 -9.00
C LEU A 51 21.37 -13.94 -8.77
N ASN A 52 22.61 -14.32 -9.07
CA ASN A 52 23.74 -13.42 -8.91
C ASN A 52 24.11 -12.77 -10.21
N PHE A 53 24.78 -11.63 -10.11
CA PHE A 53 25.36 -10.93 -11.25
C PHE A 53 25.99 -11.89 -12.23
N ALA A 54 25.69 -11.70 -13.51
CA ALA A 54 26.29 -12.44 -14.58
C ALA A 54 27.80 -12.42 -14.43
N LYS A 55 28.38 -13.50 -13.91
CA LYS A 55 29.78 -13.76 -14.13
C LYS A 55 29.91 -14.31 -15.54
N PRO A 56 30.88 -13.88 -16.31
CA PRO A 56 31.10 -14.46 -17.61
C PRO A 56 31.25 -15.97 -17.54
N GLY A 57 30.40 -16.73 -18.18
CA GLY A 57 30.47 -18.15 -18.36
C GLY A 57 30.77 -18.48 -19.82
N THR A 58 31.24 -19.65 -20.13
CA THR A 58 31.63 -20.02 -21.51
C THR A 58 30.45 -20.65 -22.23
N GLU A 59 29.82 -19.90 -23.13
CA GLU A 59 28.88 -20.47 -24.08
C GLU A 59 29.33 -20.19 -25.52
N ASN A 60 29.34 -21.20 -26.35
CA ASN A 60 29.64 -21.06 -27.76
C ASN A 60 28.39 -20.52 -28.47
N VAL A 61 28.44 -19.25 -28.86
CA VAL A 61 27.42 -18.63 -29.70
C VAL A 61 27.95 -18.69 -31.13
N GLU A 62 27.28 -19.47 -31.99
CA GLU A 62 27.57 -19.38 -33.44
C GLU A 62 27.15 -18.01 -33.95
N ALA A 63 28.09 -17.27 -34.46
CA ALA A 63 27.82 -16.04 -35.17
C ALA A 63 27.26 -16.38 -36.55
N LEU A 64 26.06 -15.92 -36.84
CA LEU A 64 25.50 -16.00 -38.18
C LEU A 64 26.25 -15.00 -39.09
N TYR A 65 27.19 -15.52 -39.81
CA TYR A 65 27.89 -14.77 -40.84
C TYR A 65 27.07 -14.79 -42.12
N ASN A 66 26.67 -13.64 -42.60
CA ASN A 66 25.94 -13.51 -43.85
C ASN A 66 26.59 -12.42 -44.74
N GLY A 67 27.65 -12.77 -45.46
CA GLY A 67 28.32 -11.89 -46.39
C GLY A 67 28.96 -10.65 -45.73
N ASP A 68 29.12 -9.58 -46.48
CA ASP A 68 29.82 -8.36 -46.07
C ASP A 68 29.13 -7.50 -45.01
N SER A 69 28.03 -8.00 -44.44
CA SER A 69 27.25 -7.29 -43.41
C SER A 69 26.89 -8.23 -42.25
N ALA A 70 27.86 -8.56 -41.43
CA ALA A 70 27.59 -9.32 -40.22
C ALA A 70 26.94 -8.43 -39.16
N VAL A 71 25.65 -8.61 -38.94
CA VAL A 71 24.98 -8.12 -37.72
C VAL A 71 25.03 -9.25 -36.69
N ASN A 72 25.93 -9.11 -35.75
CA ASN A 72 26.02 -10.10 -34.66
C ASN A 72 25.16 -9.63 -33.48
N ILE A 73 24.21 -10.46 -33.14
CA ILE A 73 23.33 -10.23 -31.98
C ILE A 73 23.84 -11.12 -30.86
N TYR A 74 24.19 -10.52 -29.75
CA TYR A 74 24.53 -11.26 -28.55
C TYR A 74 23.37 -11.26 -27.58
N VAL A 75 23.14 -12.41 -26.97
CA VAL A 75 22.36 -12.47 -25.76
C VAL A 75 23.32 -12.32 -24.61
N VAL A 76 23.26 -11.21 -23.92
CA VAL A 76 24.06 -10.96 -22.74
C VAL A 76 23.13 -11.05 -21.55
N LYS A 77 23.49 -11.86 -20.58
CA LYS A 77 22.77 -11.86 -19.32
C LYS A 77 23.04 -10.54 -18.62
N SER A 78 21.97 -9.82 -18.35
CA SER A 78 22.04 -8.56 -17.59
C SER A 78 22.48 -8.84 -16.17
N ARG A 79 23.14 -7.87 -15.53
CA ARG A 79 23.34 -7.86 -14.09
C ARG A 79 22.07 -7.50 -13.33
N GLU A 80 21.02 -7.13 -14.03
CA GLU A 80 19.73 -6.82 -13.43
C GLU A 80 18.85 -8.06 -13.34
N HIS A 81 18.15 -8.18 -12.22
CA HIS A 81 17.12 -9.20 -12.06
C HIS A 81 15.95 -8.93 -13.00
N ASN A 82 15.29 -9.99 -13.44
CA ASN A 82 14.11 -9.90 -14.29
C ASN A 82 12.85 -9.52 -13.46
N GLU A 83 11.74 -9.33 -14.16
CA GLU A 83 10.49 -8.94 -13.51
C GLU A 83 9.93 -10.02 -12.58
N GLY A 84 10.17 -11.31 -12.84
CA GLY A 84 9.77 -12.38 -11.94
C GLY A 84 10.46 -12.33 -10.58
N ALA A 85 11.71 -11.83 -10.53
CA ALA A 85 12.43 -11.63 -9.26
C ALA A 85 12.02 -10.35 -8.53
N LYS A 86 11.77 -9.25 -9.25
CA LYS A 86 11.50 -7.92 -8.68
C LYS A 86 10.05 -7.71 -8.25
N THR A 87 9.11 -8.23 -9.01
CA THR A 87 7.67 -7.98 -8.83
C THR A 87 7.14 -8.41 -7.46
N PRO A 88 7.55 -9.54 -6.87
CA PRO A 88 7.07 -9.94 -5.56
C PRO A 88 7.35 -8.93 -4.45
N SER A 89 8.54 -8.33 -4.46
CA SER A 89 8.92 -7.28 -3.50
C SER A 89 8.07 -6.01 -3.67
N ARG A 90 7.80 -5.60 -4.92
CA ARG A 90 6.94 -4.45 -5.22
C ARG A 90 5.49 -4.66 -4.76
N LEU A 91 4.96 -5.88 -5.00
CA LEU A 91 3.62 -6.21 -4.51
C LEU A 91 3.56 -6.23 -2.99
N ALA A 92 4.58 -6.81 -2.34
CA ALA A 92 4.67 -6.83 -0.89
C ALA A 92 4.73 -5.42 -0.29
N ASP A 93 5.44 -4.48 -0.91
CA ASP A 93 5.50 -3.08 -0.49
C ASP A 93 4.12 -2.39 -0.57
N LEU A 94 3.44 -2.48 -1.71
CA LEU A 94 2.10 -1.90 -1.89
C LEU A 94 1.08 -2.53 -0.95
N SER A 95 1.12 -3.85 -0.79
CA SER A 95 0.24 -4.58 0.12
C SER A 95 0.49 -4.20 1.57
N TRP A 96 1.73 -4.09 1.98
CA TRP A 96 2.11 -3.69 3.33
C TRP A 96 1.54 -2.31 3.67
N ARG A 97 1.74 -1.31 2.80
CA ARG A 97 1.22 0.06 2.98
C ARG A 97 -0.30 0.15 2.90
N TYR A 98 -0.93 -0.77 2.18
CA TYR A 98 -2.38 -0.87 2.17
C TYR A 98 -2.92 -1.46 3.49
N LEU A 99 -2.35 -2.57 3.94
CA LEU A 99 -2.85 -3.33 5.10
C LEU A 99 -2.52 -2.65 6.45
N THR A 100 -1.49 -1.81 6.51
CA THR A 100 -1.10 -1.05 7.71
C THR A 100 -1.67 0.36 7.76
N ASP A 101 -2.48 0.77 6.78
CA ASP A 101 -3.06 2.12 6.72
C ASP A 101 -3.90 2.44 7.96
N LEU A 102 -3.67 3.62 8.54
CA LEU A 102 -4.38 4.06 9.73
C LEU A 102 -5.81 4.47 9.42
N ASP A 103 -6.73 4.02 10.26
CA ASP A 103 -8.12 4.42 10.25
C ASP A 103 -8.40 5.34 11.45
N THR A 104 -8.45 6.65 11.24
CA THR A 104 -8.67 7.61 12.31
C THR A 104 -10.14 7.67 12.72
N PHE A 105 -10.41 8.13 13.91
CA PHE A 105 -11.79 8.31 14.36
C PHE A 105 -12.57 9.27 13.45
N THR A 106 -11.95 10.36 12.99
CA THR A 106 -12.59 11.29 12.04
C THR A 106 -12.85 10.64 10.68
N ASN A 107 -11.95 9.81 10.18
CA ASN A 107 -12.13 9.12 8.89
C ASN A 107 -13.32 8.14 8.89
N ARG A 108 -13.65 7.58 10.06
CA ARG A 108 -14.79 6.66 10.21
C ARG A 108 -16.11 7.36 10.39
N SER A 109 -16.11 8.50 11.03
CA SER A 109 -17.36 9.13 11.50
C SER A 109 -17.60 10.52 10.93
N GLY A 110 -16.63 11.10 10.22
CA GLY A 110 -16.62 12.54 9.99
C GLY A 110 -16.66 13.25 11.34
N HIS A 111 -17.12 14.47 11.38
CA HIS A 111 -17.42 15.15 12.64
C HIS A 111 -18.92 15.04 13.03
N THR A 112 -19.61 13.98 12.58
CA THR A 112 -21.06 13.81 12.82
C THR A 112 -21.39 13.19 14.17
N GLN A 113 -20.49 12.35 14.70
CA GLN A 113 -20.77 11.58 15.92
C GLN A 113 -20.34 12.28 17.22
N TYR A 114 -19.47 13.28 17.12
CA TYR A 114 -18.90 13.94 18.30
C TYR A 114 -19.89 14.84 19.06
N PHE A 115 -20.90 15.36 18.34
CA PHE A 115 -21.62 16.53 18.80
C PHE A 115 -23.06 16.28 19.21
N THR A 116 -23.51 15.04 19.17
CA THR A 116 -24.84 14.73 19.71
C THR A 116 -24.74 14.39 21.18
N PRO A 117 -25.40 15.14 22.07
CA PRO A 117 -25.51 14.80 23.50
C PRO A 117 -26.06 13.39 23.71
N ASP A 118 -26.91 12.95 22.79
CA ASP A 118 -27.55 11.65 22.82
C ASP A 118 -26.74 10.66 21.98
N ALA A 119 -26.03 9.76 22.65
CA ALA A 119 -25.48 8.60 22.00
C ALA A 119 -26.64 7.70 21.58
N HIS A 120 -26.78 7.42 20.30
CA HIS A 120 -27.78 6.53 19.77
C HIS A 120 -27.11 5.29 19.19
N GLU A 121 -27.78 4.17 19.30
CA GLU A 121 -27.49 2.99 18.50
C GLU A 121 -27.79 3.28 17.06
N GLY A 122 -27.05 2.66 16.14
CA GLY A 122 -27.30 2.93 14.74
C GLY A 122 -26.41 2.12 13.80
N ALA A 123 -26.90 2.02 12.57
CA ALA A 123 -26.14 1.47 11.45
C ALA A 123 -25.43 2.59 10.69
N TRP A 124 -24.36 2.23 10.05
CA TRP A 124 -23.63 3.14 9.19
C TRP A 124 -23.02 2.40 8.00
N ILE A 125 -22.86 3.13 6.91
CA ILE A 125 -22.12 2.69 5.74
C ILE A 125 -21.02 3.69 5.42
N ARG A 126 -19.91 3.19 4.90
CA ARG A 126 -18.78 3.99 4.46
C ARG A 126 -18.31 3.50 3.10
N PHE A 127 -18.04 4.44 2.23
CA PHE A 127 -17.36 4.25 0.97
C PHE A 127 -16.01 4.96 1.02
N ARG A 128 -14.96 4.31 0.53
CA ARG A 128 -13.64 4.92 0.34
C ARG A 128 -13.11 4.55 -1.04
N TYR A 129 -12.71 5.55 -1.81
CA TYR A 129 -11.81 5.38 -2.93
C TYR A 129 -10.41 5.80 -2.48
N ARG A 130 -9.39 5.02 -2.84
CA ARG A 130 -7.99 5.34 -2.56
C ARG A 130 -7.15 5.06 -3.78
N ASN A 131 -6.29 6.01 -4.14
CA ASN A 131 -5.12 5.79 -4.98
C ASN A 131 -3.90 5.74 -4.05
N LEU A 132 -3.15 4.65 -4.09
CA LEU A 132 -1.91 4.45 -3.37
C LEU A 132 -0.78 4.36 -4.40
N GLY A 133 0.01 5.40 -4.57
CA GLY A 133 1.16 5.44 -5.43
C GLY A 133 2.45 5.51 -4.61
N ILE A 134 3.43 4.68 -4.96
CA ILE A 134 4.74 4.61 -4.32
C ILE A 134 5.81 4.73 -5.40
N ASP A 135 6.71 5.70 -5.21
CA ASP A 135 7.81 5.96 -6.16
C ASP A 135 8.68 4.71 -6.34
N GLY A 136 8.99 4.39 -7.60
CA GLY A 136 9.80 3.22 -7.97
C GLY A 136 9.11 1.86 -7.80
N THR A 137 7.89 1.81 -7.28
CA THR A 137 7.14 0.58 -7.01
C THR A 137 5.94 0.44 -7.93
N GLY A 138 5.00 1.36 -7.88
CA GLY A 138 3.78 1.33 -8.67
C GLY A 138 2.59 2.03 -8.02
N GLU A 139 1.42 1.81 -8.60
CA GLU A 139 0.16 2.38 -8.13
C GLU A 139 -0.88 1.28 -7.89
N LEU A 140 -1.70 1.48 -6.86
CA LEU A 140 -2.81 0.60 -6.48
C LEU A 140 -4.04 1.45 -6.21
N ASP A 141 -5.05 1.34 -7.06
CA ASP A 141 -6.31 2.07 -6.91
C ASP A 141 -7.44 1.15 -6.50
N GLY A 142 -8.34 1.63 -5.66
CA GLY A 142 -9.50 0.81 -5.36
C GLY A 142 -10.56 1.43 -4.49
N ASN A 143 -11.60 0.64 -4.34
CA ASN A 143 -12.80 0.98 -3.62
C ASN A 143 -13.00 0.06 -2.42
N THR A 144 -13.30 0.66 -1.29
CA THR A 144 -13.71 -0.03 -0.07
C THR A 144 -15.17 0.30 0.24
N TYR A 145 -15.95 -0.72 0.51
CA TYR A 145 -17.31 -0.64 1.02
C TYR A 145 -17.34 -1.22 2.41
N GLU A 146 -17.81 -0.48 3.38
CA GLU A 146 -17.88 -0.92 4.77
C GLU A 146 -19.26 -0.66 5.33
N LEU A 147 -19.78 -1.66 6.02
CA LEU A 147 -21.03 -1.62 6.75
C LEU A 147 -20.76 -1.91 8.22
N GLY A 148 -21.32 -1.11 9.10
CA GLY A 148 -21.14 -1.29 10.52
C GLY A 148 -22.38 -0.95 11.33
N TYR A 149 -22.32 -1.38 12.59
CA TYR A 149 -23.33 -1.11 13.60
C TYR A 149 -22.67 -0.65 14.89
N THR A 150 -23.27 0.35 15.53
CA THR A 150 -22.81 0.93 16.79
C THR A 150 -23.84 0.67 17.89
N THR A 151 -23.40 0.07 18.98
CA THR A 151 -24.16 -0.12 20.22
C THR A 151 -23.69 0.84 21.29
N VAL A 152 -24.62 1.41 22.04
CA VAL A 152 -24.33 2.30 23.16
C VAL A 152 -24.29 1.50 24.45
N LEU A 153 -23.11 1.32 25.02
CA LEU A 153 -22.92 0.61 26.28
C LEU A 153 -23.14 1.51 27.48
N ARG A 154 -22.85 2.80 27.36
CA ARG A 154 -23.08 3.80 28.39
C ARG A 154 -23.36 5.17 27.76
N ASN A 155 -24.44 5.82 28.23
CA ASN A 155 -24.81 7.17 27.77
C ASN A 155 -25.08 8.10 28.97
N GLN A 156 -24.11 8.24 29.86
CA GLN A 156 -24.22 9.08 31.06
C GLN A 156 -23.02 10.01 31.15
N GLU A 157 -23.28 11.29 31.42
CA GLU A 157 -22.23 12.24 31.73
C GLU A 157 -21.55 11.85 33.06
N PRO A 158 -20.23 12.02 33.19
CA PRO A 158 -19.30 12.62 32.21
C PRO A 158 -18.70 11.63 31.21
N HIS A 159 -19.12 10.37 31.20
CA HIS A 159 -18.53 9.31 30.41
C HIS A 159 -19.57 8.60 29.55
N LYS A 160 -19.34 8.58 28.24
CA LYS A 160 -20.13 7.81 27.27
C LYS A 160 -19.24 6.74 26.64
N HIS A 161 -19.81 5.56 26.39
CA HIS A 161 -19.10 4.41 25.85
C HIS A 161 -19.90 3.78 24.72
N ARG A 162 -19.25 3.55 23.60
CA ARG A 162 -19.80 2.94 22.38
C ARG A 162 -18.92 1.82 21.89
N LEU A 163 -19.56 0.76 21.44
CA LEU A 163 -18.91 -0.34 20.75
C LEU A 163 -19.46 -0.42 19.33
N SER A 164 -18.59 -0.49 18.33
CA SER A 164 -19.02 -0.67 16.94
C SER A 164 -18.36 -1.90 16.35
N THR A 165 -19.09 -2.57 15.46
CA THR A 165 -18.55 -3.68 14.66
C THR A 165 -18.79 -3.40 13.20
N SER A 166 -17.89 -3.85 12.32
CA SER A 166 -18.06 -3.69 10.89
C SER A 166 -17.49 -4.83 10.08
N VAL A 167 -17.95 -4.91 8.84
CA VAL A 167 -17.39 -5.74 7.78
C VAL A 167 -17.10 -4.82 6.59
N ALA A 168 -15.90 -4.95 6.01
CA ALA A 168 -15.49 -4.20 4.84
C ALA A 168 -15.07 -5.15 3.72
N TYR A 169 -15.33 -4.75 2.50
CA TYR A 169 -14.81 -5.38 1.29
C TYR A 169 -14.10 -4.34 0.44
N THR A 170 -12.88 -4.67 0.02
CA THR A 170 -12.07 -3.83 -0.85
C THR A 170 -11.68 -4.57 -2.11
N LYS A 171 -11.71 -3.86 -3.23
CA LYS A 171 -11.14 -4.29 -4.49
C LYS A 171 -10.20 -3.21 -4.98
N ASN A 172 -8.93 -3.55 -5.09
CA ASN A 172 -7.90 -2.72 -5.68
C ASN A 172 -7.36 -3.40 -6.94
N GLU A 173 -7.02 -2.58 -7.92
CA GLU A 173 -6.30 -2.95 -9.13
C GLU A 173 -5.18 -1.94 -9.35
N GLY A 174 -4.11 -2.35 -9.99
CA GLY A 174 -2.98 -1.44 -10.18
C GLY A 174 -1.95 -1.96 -11.18
N HIS A 175 -0.84 -1.26 -11.23
CA HIS A 175 0.29 -1.57 -12.10
C HIS A 175 1.61 -1.24 -11.42
N PHE A 176 2.67 -1.91 -11.85
CA PHE A 176 4.03 -1.64 -11.39
C PHE A 176 4.69 -0.59 -12.27
N GLU A 177 5.50 0.28 -11.67
CA GLU A 177 6.21 1.30 -12.40
C GLU A 177 7.26 0.69 -13.35
N GLY A 178 7.29 1.17 -14.61
CA GLY A 178 8.28 0.76 -15.60
C GLY A 178 8.12 -0.66 -16.16
N THR A 179 7.01 -1.34 -15.91
CA THR A 179 6.70 -2.68 -16.45
C THR A 179 5.34 -2.72 -17.12
N SER A 180 5.16 -3.70 -18.02
CA SER A 180 3.84 -4.04 -18.52
C SER A 180 3.25 -5.18 -17.68
N GLY A 181 2.24 -4.86 -16.87
CA GLY A 181 1.59 -5.86 -16.04
C GLY A 181 0.60 -5.23 -15.09
N ASN A 182 -0.18 -6.10 -14.46
CA ASN A 182 -1.24 -5.71 -13.54
C ASN A 182 -1.01 -6.38 -12.19
N LEU A 183 -1.55 -5.74 -11.16
CA LEU A 183 -1.68 -6.33 -9.83
C LEU A 183 -3.09 -6.17 -9.31
N GLY A 184 -3.50 -7.07 -8.46
CA GLY A 184 -4.79 -7.06 -7.78
C GLY A 184 -4.62 -7.29 -6.28
N LEU A 185 -5.43 -6.59 -5.49
CA LEU A 185 -5.56 -6.84 -4.06
C LEU A 185 -7.05 -6.76 -3.69
N ARG A 186 -7.61 -7.89 -3.26
CA ARG A 186 -8.98 -7.98 -2.76
C ARG A 186 -8.92 -8.30 -1.29
N ASP A 187 -9.55 -7.48 -0.48
CA ASP A 187 -9.48 -7.61 0.97
C ASP A 187 -10.87 -7.66 1.59
N THR A 188 -11.04 -8.55 2.54
CA THR A 188 -12.21 -8.58 3.43
C THR A 188 -11.73 -8.32 4.84
N ALA A 189 -12.27 -7.30 5.49
CA ALA A 189 -11.91 -6.96 6.85
C ALA A 189 -13.08 -7.02 7.80
N ILE A 190 -12.80 -7.44 9.03
CA ILE A 190 -13.74 -7.39 10.16
C ILE A 190 -13.11 -6.49 11.22
N SER A 191 -13.91 -5.58 11.78
CA SER A 191 -13.41 -4.61 12.75
C SER A 191 -14.31 -4.50 13.97
N VAL A 192 -13.67 -4.24 15.09
CA VAL A 192 -14.33 -3.85 16.35
C VAL A 192 -13.72 -2.53 16.79
N TYR A 193 -14.57 -1.54 17.10
CA TYR A 193 -14.15 -0.21 17.53
C TYR A 193 -14.75 0.05 18.91
N ASP A 194 -13.90 0.50 19.82
CA ASP A 194 -14.25 0.83 21.20
C ASP A 194 -13.97 2.32 21.45
N THR A 195 -15.06 3.09 21.69
CA THR A 195 -14.98 4.55 21.75
C THR A 195 -15.51 5.06 23.09
N HIS A 196 -14.66 5.74 23.83
CA HIS A 196 -14.98 6.42 25.06
C HIS A 196 -14.94 7.94 24.87
N VAL A 197 -15.97 8.63 25.33
CA VAL A 197 -16.07 10.09 25.29
C VAL A 197 -16.24 10.62 26.72
N TYR A 198 -15.40 11.60 27.06
CA TYR A 198 -15.37 12.21 28.40
C TYR A 198 -15.67 13.69 28.31
N THR A 199 -16.74 14.11 28.97
CA THR A 199 -17.16 15.50 29.07
C THR A 199 -16.71 16.08 30.42
N PRO A 200 -15.89 17.14 30.46
CA PRO A 200 -15.46 17.73 31.72
C PRO A 200 -16.63 18.34 32.50
N THR A 201 -16.87 17.87 33.69
CA THR A 201 -17.95 18.35 34.58
C THR A 201 -17.81 19.83 34.98
N GLU A 202 -16.59 20.36 35.05
CA GLU A 202 -16.32 21.75 35.36
C GLU A 202 -16.73 22.74 34.27
N LEU A 203 -16.85 22.28 33.01
CA LEU A 203 -17.19 23.13 31.87
C LEU A 203 -18.68 23.38 31.71
N THR A 204 -19.52 22.63 32.42
CA THR A 204 -20.99 22.84 32.41
C THR A 204 -21.41 24.16 33.07
N ARG A 205 -20.52 24.81 33.82
CA ARG A 205 -20.75 26.10 34.51
C ARG A 205 -20.24 27.33 33.73
N LYS A 206 -19.53 27.14 32.62
CA LYS A 206 -18.98 28.24 31.81
C LYS A 206 -19.88 28.54 30.60
N ALA A 207 -19.60 29.64 29.90
CA ALA A 207 -20.39 30.08 28.76
C ALA A 207 -20.86 28.95 27.82
N ASP A 208 -22.08 29.02 27.35
CA ASP A 208 -22.75 27.92 26.60
C ASP A 208 -21.95 27.35 25.42
N TRP A 209 -21.16 28.18 24.75
CA TRP A 209 -20.32 27.72 23.63
C TRP A 209 -19.17 26.78 24.06
N LYS A 210 -18.76 26.77 25.32
CA LYS A 210 -17.73 25.86 25.87
C LYS A 210 -18.28 24.48 26.22
N LYS A 211 -19.58 24.28 26.26
CA LYS A 211 -20.23 23.00 26.54
C LYS A 211 -19.87 21.90 25.54
N GLY A 212 -19.39 22.23 24.37
CA GLY A 212 -18.94 21.27 23.36
C GLY A 212 -17.47 20.85 23.48
N THR A 213 -16.77 21.16 24.57
CA THR A 213 -15.41 20.67 24.81
C THR A 213 -15.47 19.30 25.49
N TYR A 214 -14.81 18.32 24.89
CA TYR A 214 -14.70 16.95 25.42
C TYR A 214 -13.42 16.29 24.92
N SER A 215 -13.03 15.19 25.53
CA SER A 215 -11.98 14.32 25.04
C SER A 215 -12.55 12.96 24.66
N TYR A 216 -11.88 12.29 23.78
CA TYR A 216 -12.22 10.92 23.42
C TYR A 216 -10.99 10.03 23.43
N TRP A 217 -11.27 8.76 23.62
CA TRP A 217 -10.34 7.67 23.48
C TRP A 217 -10.99 6.64 22.57
N ASP A 218 -10.35 6.33 21.45
CA ASP A 218 -10.87 5.45 20.43
C ASP A 218 -9.86 4.36 20.12
N SER A 219 -10.27 3.12 20.22
CA SER A 219 -9.42 1.97 19.91
C SER A 219 -10.10 1.07 18.92
N TYR A 220 -9.34 0.39 18.09
CA TYR A 220 -9.89 -0.64 17.22
C TYR A 220 -8.98 -1.84 17.07
N LEU A 221 -9.62 -2.97 16.86
CA LEU A 221 -9.02 -4.20 16.37
C LEU A 221 -9.61 -4.51 15.00
N LYS A 222 -8.75 -4.67 13.99
CA LYS A 222 -9.15 -4.99 12.62
C LYS A 222 -8.36 -6.18 12.11
N TYR A 223 -9.06 -7.17 11.57
CA TYR A 223 -8.48 -8.33 10.91
C TYR A 223 -8.76 -8.26 9.42
N HIS A 224 -7.75 -8.51 8.60
CA HIS A 224 -7.79 -8.52 7.15
C HIS A 224 -7.53 -9.93 6.61
N TYR A 225 -8.30 -10.29 5.59
CA TYR A 225 -8.12 -11.45 4.75
C TYR A 225 -7.92 -10.96 3.31
N GLY A 226 -6.67 -10.79 2.90
CA GLY A 226 -6.28 -10.27 1.59
C GLY A 226 -5.97 -11.38 0.60
N LYS A 227 -6.46 -11.27 -0.63
CA LYS A 227 -6.02 -12.05 -1.78
C LYS A 227 -5.26 -11.12 -2.71
N GLU A 228 -4.05 -11.47 -2.99
CA GLU A 228 -3.11 -10.71 -3.80
C GLU A 228 -2.74 -11.49 -5.04
N ASP A 229 -2.69 -10.82 -6.19
CA ASP A 229 -2.29 -11.42 -7.45
C ASP A 229 -1.50 -10.43 -8.30
N TYR A 230 -0.61 -10.95 -9.12
CA TYR A 230 0.06 -10.16 -10.13
C TYR A 230 0.24 -10.96 -11.42
N SER A 231 0.36 -10.23 -12.53
CA SER A 231 0.76 -10.73 -13.83
C SER A 231 1.60 -9.68 -14.53
N VAL A 232 2.84 -9.98 -14.80
CA VAL A 232 3.79 -9.08 -15.48
C VAL A 232 4.43 -9.79 -16.64
N THR A 233 4.83 -9.04 -17.67
CA THR A 233 5.51 -9.57 -18.84
C THR A 233 6.86 -8.86 -19.00
N ASP A 234 7.90 -9.63 -19.12
CA ASP A 234 9.22 -9.10 -19.49
C ASP A 234 9.16 -8.54 -20.92
N ALA A 235 9.53 -7.26 -21.07
CA ALA A 235 9.40 -6.54 -22.32
C ALA A 235 10.36 -7.05 -23.41
N ILE A 236 11.44 -7.73 -23.03
CA ILE A 236 12.48 -8.20 -23.96
C ILE A 236 12.19 -9.63 -24.40
N THR A 237 11.92 -10.51 -23.46
CA THR A 237 11.71 -11.94 -23.74
C THR A 237 10.26 -12.30 -24.05
N GLY A 238 9.31 -11.46 -23.67
CA GLY A 238 7.88 -11.78 -23.70
C GLY A 238 7.47 -12.82 -22.66
N THR A 239 8.34 -13.18 -21.71
CA THR A 239 8.04 -14.14 -20.66
C THR A 239 7.06 -13.56 -19.65
N GLY A 240 5.95 -14.24 -19.41
CA GLY A 240 4.96 -13.88 -18.41
C GLY A 240 5.28 -14.50 -17.05
N TYR A 241 5.18 -13.70 -16.00
CA TYR A 241 5.30 -14.11 -14.59
C TYR A 241 4.00 -13.79 -13.89
N ALA A 242 3.41 -14.75 -13.22
CA ALA A 242 2.16 -14.56 -12.49
C ALA A 242 2.15 -15.41 -11.22
N ALA A 243 1.62 -14.84 -10.16
CA ALA A 243 1.34 -15.58 -8.93
C ALA A 243 0.10 -15.02 -8.24
N ASP A 244 -0.52 -15.83 -7.41
CA ASP A 244 -1.57 -15.45 -6.48
C ASP A 244 -1.32 -16.07 -5.11
N TYR A 245 -1.71 -15.37 -4.06
CA TYR A 245 -1.58 -15.83 -2.69
C TYR A 245 -2.56 -15.11 -1.76
N THR A 246 -2.63 -15.60 -0.54
CA THR A 246 -3.44 -15.01 0.52
C THR A 246 -2.55 -14.48 1.62
N ARG A 247 -2.82 -13.27 2.10
CA ARG A 247 -2.15 -12.67 3.25
C ARG A 247 -3.17 -12.29 4.33
N HIS A 248 -2.81 -12.54 5.57
CA HIS A 248 -3.59 -12.15 6.74
C HIS A 248 -2.90 -10.99 7.45
N SER A 249 -3.67 -10.04 7.97
CA SER A 249 -3.11 -9.05 8.88
C SER A 249 -4.06 -8.70 10.03
N VAL A 250 -3.46 -8.20 11.11
CA VAL A 250 -4.19 -7.76 12.30
C VAL A 250 -3.66 -6.39 12.69
N ASN A 251 -4.54 -5.40 12.81
CA ASN A 251 -4.21 -4.05 13.23
C ASN A 251 -4.87 -3.76 14.58
N LEU A 252 -4.08 -3.32 15.54
CA LEU A 252 -4.54 -2.81 16.83
C LEU A 252 -4.12 -1.36 16.93
N SER A 253 -5.08 -0.47 17.12
CA SER A 253 -4.84 0.97 17.19
C SER A 253 -5.53 1.59 18.38
N THR A 254 -4.94 2.68 18.87
CA THR A 254 -5.55 3.54 19.88
C THR A 254 -5.27 5.00 19.55
N GLU A 255 -6.32 5.83 19.63
CA GLU A 255 -6.31 7.26 19.35
C GLU A 255 -6.87 8.02 20.54
N TYR A 256 -6.16 9.06 20.96
CA TYR A 256 -6.67 10.06 21.89
C TYR A 256 -6.84 11.39 21.17
N GLY A 257 -7.97 12.03 21.37
CA GLY A 257 -8.21 13.36 20.85
C GLY A 257 -8.99 14.23 21.83
N ARG A 258 -8.85 15.54 21.69
CA ARG A 258 -9.56 16.51 22.52
C ARG A 258 -10.17 17.61 21.68
N VAL A 259 -11.49 17.74 21.70
CA VAL A 259 -12.20 18.83 21.07
C VAL A 259 -12.12 20.07 21.97
N ASN A 260 -11.47 21.12 21.49
CA ASN A 260 -11.36 22.39 22.18
C ASN A 260 -12.11 23.45 21.39
N LYS A 261 -13.11 24.07 22.00
CA LYS A 261 -13.83 25.21 21.42
C LYS A 261 -12.94 26.46 21.49
N LEU A 262 -12.62 27.02 20.34
CA LEU A 262 -11.87 28.28 20.22
C LEU A 262 -12.81 29.48 20.26
N SER A 263 -13.98 29.33 19.62
CA SER A 263 -15.05 30.32 19.62
C SER A 263 -16.40 29.64 19.44
N LYS A 264 -17.46 30.43 19.24
CA LYS A 264 -18.79 29.91 18.93
C LYS A 264 -18.80 29.02 17.67
N ASP A 265 -18.01 29.40 16.66
CA ASP A 265 -18.05 28.75 15.34
C ASP A 265 -16.79 27.89 15.06
N TRP A 266 -15.77 27.94 15.89
CA TRP A 266 -14.51 27.25 15.65
C TRP A 266 -14.11 26.31 16.78
N SER A 267 -13.59 25.17 16.38
CA SER A 267 -12.97 24.18 17.29
C SER A 267 -11.66 23.69 16.72
N VAL A 268 -10.73 23.32 17.58
CA VAL A 268 -9.51 22.58 17.22
C VAL A 268 -9.48 21.26 17.96
N VAL A 269 -9.09 20.20 17.26
CA VAL A 269 -9.06 18.83 17.79
C VAL A 269 -7.66 18.26 17.61
N PRO A 270 -6.72 18.53 18.54
CA PRO A 270 -5.44 17.84 18.58
C PRO A 270 -5.67 16.35 18.85
N GLN A 271 -4.85 15.52 18.19
CA GLN A 271 -4.97 14.07 18.19
C GLN A 271 -3.60 13.41 18.25
N ALA A 272 -3.52 12.29 18.95
CA ALA A 272 -2.38 11.39 18.94
C ALA A 272 -2.87 9.95 18.78
N GLN A 273 -2.20 9.17 17.96
CA GLN A 273 -2.59 7.78 17.67
C GLN A 273 -1.35 6.91 17.54
N VAL A 274 -1.47 5.68 17.97
CA VAL A 274 -0.48 4.63 17.72
C VAL A 274 -1.19 3.39 17.18
N GLN A 275 -0.59 2.75 16.21
CA GLN A 275 -1.05 1.48 15.65
C GLN A 275 0.10 0.48 15.63
N VAL A 276 -0.20 -0.74 16.06
CA VAL A 276 0.62 -1.92 15.86
C VAL A 276 -0.10 -2.82 14.86
N SER A 277 0.62 -3.26 13.84
CA SER A 277 0.09 -4.20 12.85
C SER A 277 0.98 -5.43 12.76
N TYR A 278 0.37 -6.59 12.63
CA TYR A 278 1.00 -7.85 12.29
C TYR A 278 0.58 -8.26 10.88
N LEU A 279 1.53 -8.57 10.03
CA LEU A 279 1.31 -9.10 8.69
C LEU A 279 1.84 -10.52 8.64
N GLY A 280 1.01 -11.46 8.23
CA GLY A 280 1.38 -12.86 8.05
C GLY A 280 2.35 -13.04 6.89
N GLY A 281 3.21 -14.05 7.00
CA GLY A 281 4.10 -14.45 5.92
C GLY A 281 3.34 -15.06 4.74
N VAL A 282 4.01 -15.15 3.61
CA VAL A 282 3.49 -15.70 2.35
C VAL A 282 4.50 -16.66 1.77
N ASP A 283 4.04 -17.82 1.32
CA ASP A 283 4.80 -18.78 0.53
C ASP A 283 3.97 -19.20 -0.69
N THR A 284 4.51 -19.00 -1.89
CA THR A 284 3.88 -19.40 -3.15
C THR A 284 4.92 -19.69 -4.22
N VAL A 285 4.46 -20.17 -5.38
CA VAL A 285 5.31 -20.40 -6.55
C VAL A 285 4.66 -19.73 -7.75
N ASP A 286 5.42 -18.96 -8.50
CA ASP A 286 4.90 -18.29 -9.68
C ASP A 286 4.73 -19.26 -10.89
N SER A 287 4.17 -18.73 -11.98
CA SER A 287 3.92 -19.48 -13.22
C SER A 287 5.18 -20.00 -13.92
N GLN A 288 6.36 -19.51 -13.55
CA GLN A 288 7.66 -19.92 -14.09
C GLN A 288 8.45 -20.83 -13.13
N GLY A 289 7.86 -21.20 -12.00
CA GLY A 289 8.49 -22.04 -10.99
C GLY A 289 9.43 -21.30 -10.04
N ILE A 290 9.33 -19.97 -9.97
CA ILE A 290 10.04 -19.17 -8.96
C ILE A 290 9.30 -19.31 -7.62
N SER A 291 9.99 -19.79 -6.61
CA SER A 291 9.46 -19.82 -5.24
C SER A 291 9.54 -18.42 -4.65
N LEU A 292 8.42 -17.94 -4.13
CA LEU A 292 8.29 -16.62 -3.52
C LEU A 292 7.95 -16.78 -2.05
N SER A 293 8.72 -16.18 -1.18
CA SER A 293 8.43 -16.14 0.25
C SER A 293 8.60 -14.72 0.78
N ALA A 294 7.66 -14.31 1.62
CA ALA A 294 7.75 -13.12 2.44
C ALA A 294 7.59 -13.54 3.90
N ASP A 295 8.52 -13.12 4.75
CA ASP A 295 8.45 -13.39 6.17
C ASP A 295 7.28 -12.60 6.80
N HIS A 296 6.84 -13.03 7.97
CA HIS A 296 5.90 -12.24 8.75
C HIS A 296 6.58 -10.97 9.25
N SER A 297 5.84 -9.87 9.28
CA SER A 297 6.37 -8.58 9.69
C SER A 297 5.47 -7.84 10.66
N TRP A 298 6.06 -6.83 11.28
CA TRP A 298 5.39 -5.94 12.20
C TRP A 298 5.52 -4.49 11.71
N SER A 299 4.46 -3.72 11.91
CA SER A 299 4.43 -2.28 11.71
C SER A 299 4.10 -1.59 13.03
N LEU A 300 4.75 -0.47 13.28
CA LEU A 300 4.47 0.42 14.41
C LEU A 300 4.39 1.85 13.90
N VAL A 301 3.18 2.35 13.71
CA VAL A 301 2.94 3.72 13.24
C VAL A 301 2.49 4.61 14.38
N GLY A 302 3.18 5.73 14.57
CA GLY A 302 2.74 6.84 15.41
C GLY A 302 2.19 7.98 14.57
N ARG A 303 1.10 8.63 15.01
CA ARG A 303 0.50 9.80 14.38
C ARG A 303 0.26 10.91 15.39
N LEU A 304 0.66 12.13 15.02
CA LEU A 304 0.25 13.36 15.68
C LEU A 304 -0.48 14.22 14.65
N GLY A 305 -1.63 14.76 15.03
CA GLY A 305 -2.43 15.54 14.10
C GLY A 305 -3.38 16.50 14.78
N PHE A 306 -4.06 17.27 13.97
CA PHE A 306 -5.17 18.11 14.43
C PHE A 306 -6.21 18.29 13.31
N ASP A 307 -7.45 18.52 13.75
CA ASP A 307 -8.53 18.99 12.88
C ASP A 307 -8.90 20.41 13.30
N LEU A 308 -9.02 21.31 12.33
CA LEU A 308 -9.60 22.65 12.52
C LEU A 308 -11.01 22.64 11.96
N VAL A 309 -12.01 22.75 12.84
CA VAL A 309 -13.41 22.57 12.52
C VAL A 309 -14.16 23.90 12.56
N LYS A 310 -14.83 24.26 11.48
CA LYS A 310 -15.75 25.38 11.41
C LYS A 310 -17.19 24.91 11.42
N HIS A 311 -17.97 25.35 12.39
CA HIS A 311 -19.42 25.14 12.46
C HIS A 311 -20.10 26.14 11.55
N LEU A 312 -20.94 25.66 10.64
CA LEU A 312 -21.58 26.49 9.62
C LEU A 312 -23.03 26.81 9.97
N ASP A 313 -23.86 25.78 10.15
CA ASP A 313 -25.27 25.92 10.49
C ASP A 313 -25.62 25.07 11.74
N PRO A 314 -26.01 25.71 12.83
CA PRO A 314 -26.40 24.97 14.05
C PRO A 314 -27.64 24.08 13.88
N LYS A 315 -28.55 24.42 12.95
CA LYS A 315 -29.78 23.63 12.73
C LYS A 315 -29.48 22.31 12.01
N LEU A 316 -28.61 22.37 11.02
CA LEU A 316 -28.18 21.21 10.27
C LEU A 316 -26.94 20.54 10.87
N ASP A 317 -26.41 21.07 11.97
CA ASP A 317 -25.14 20.65 12.57
C ASP A 317 -24.05 20.47 11.50
N SER A 318 -24.04 21.38 10.52
CA SER A 318 -23.11 21.29 9.40
C SER A 318 -21.75 21.87 9.76
N LYS A 319 -20.70 21.19 9.31
CA LYS A 319 -19.32 21.53 9.62
C LYS A 319 -18.44 21.31 8.40
N CYS A 320 -17.49 22.20 8.19
CA CYS A 320 -16.34 21.92 7.35
C CYS A 320 -15.10 21.82 8.26
N TYR A 321 -14.14 21.00 7.83
CA TYR A 321 -12.94 20.81 8.62
C TYR A 321 -11.72 20.62 7.72
N PHE A 322 -10.59 21.14 8.21
CA PHE A 322 -9.26 20.90 7.67
C PHE A 322 -8.53 19.95 8.60
N LYS A 323 -7.81 19.00 8.04
CA LYS A 323 -7.00 18.02 8.78
C LYS A 323 -5.54 18.12 8.40
N ALA A 324 -4.65 18.01 9.37
CA ALA A 324 -3.23 17.84 9.12
C ALA A 324 -2.66 16.85 10.14
N SER A 325 -1.85 15.93 9.67
CA SER A 325 -1.20 14.91 10.51
C SER A 325 0.21 14.64 10.03
N LEU A 326 1.09 14.34 10.97
CA LEU A 326 2.41 13.79 10.75
C LEU A 326 2.42 12.34 11.25
N LEU A 327 2.88 11.42 10.41
CA LEU A 327 2.96 10.00 10.72
C LEU A 327 4.41 9.53 10.59
N HIS A 328 4.76 8.55 11.40
CA HIS A 328 6.07 7.91 11.34
C HIS A 328 5.92 6.40 11.54
N GLU A 329 6.49 5.63 10.60
CA GLU A 329 6.70 4.19 10.73
C GLU A 329 8.06 3.97 11.40
N PHE A 330 8.08 3.21 12.49
CA PHE A 330 9.27 2.96 13.29
C PHE A 330 10.01 1.69 12.91
N LEU A 331 9.35 0.76 12.19
CA LEU A 331 9.87 -0.55 11.85
C LEU A 331 10.12 -0.68 10.35
N ASP A 332 11.08 -1.52 10.01
CA ASP A 332 11.33 -1.89 8.63
C ASP A 332 10.31 -2.96 8.17
N GLY A 333 10.08 -3.03 6.85
CA GLY A 333 9.12 -3.94 6.27
C GLY A 333 9.61 -5.38 6.15
N ASP A 334 9.02 -6.11 5.22
CA ASP A 334 9.28 -7.53 4.97
C ASP A 334 10.56 -7.76 4.19
N ASP A 335 11.24 -8.87 4.50
CA ASP A 335 12.18 -9.49 3.58
C ASP A 335 11.42 -10.38 2.60
N VAL A 336 11.57 -10.11 1.32
CA VAL A 336 10.98 -10.90 0.24
C VAL A 336 12.07 -11.67 -0.49
N THR A 337 11.92 -12.99 -0.54
CA THR A 337 12.82 -13.88 -1.23
C THR A 337 12.16 -14.44 -2.47
N ALA A 338 12.84 -14.28 -3.61
CA ALA A 338 12.56 -15.02 -4.83
C ALA A 338 13.67 -16.06 -5.03
N ALA A 339 13.30 -17.34 -5.21
CA ALA A 339 14.25 -18.44 -5.34
C ALA A 339 13.94 -19.32 -6.56
N TYR A 340 14.98 -19.76 -7.25
CA TYR A 340 14.89 -20.74 -8.33
C TYR A 340 16.08 -21.70 -8.29
N GLY A 341 15.82 -22.97 -8.09
CA GLY A 341 16.88 -23.96 -7.87
C GLY A 341 17.71 -23.63 -6.61
N THR A 342 19.00 -23.41 -6.80
CA THR A 342 19.93 -23.04 -5.70
C THR A 342 20.07 -21.56 -5.47
N ASP A 343 19.48 -20.74 -6.35
CA ASP A 343 19.70 -19.31 -6.35
C ASP A 343 18.60 -18.55 -5.64
N ARG A 344 18.98 -17.46 -5.00
CA ARG A 344 18.09 -16.63 -4.22
C ARG A 344 18.34 -15.16 -4.48
N TYR A 345 17.27 -14.41 -4.58
CA TYR A 345 17.24 -12.97 -4.57
C TYR A 345 16.42 -12.50 -3.37
N ILE A 346 17.05 -11.77 -2.48
CA ILE A 346 16.42 -11.26 -1.26
C ILE A 346 16.34 -9.74 -1.38
N THR A 347 15.17 -9.19 -1.18
CA THR A 347 14.91 -7.76 -1.13
C THR A 347 14.31 -7.42 0.21
N THR A 348 14.91 -6.48 0.92
CA THR A 348 14.33 -5.88 2.12
C THR A 348 13.55 -4.64 1.71
N ASN A 349 12.29 -4.58 2.05
CA ASN A 349 11.46 -3.40 1.83
C ASN A 349 11.66 -2.46 3.03
N ASP A 350 12.28 -1.29 2.78
CA ASP A 350 12.43 -0.24 3.79
C ASP A 350 11.13 0.56 3.92
N GLN A 351 10.35 0.24 4.94
CA GLN A 351 9.07 0.91 5.22
C GLN A 351 9.20 2.04 6.23
N LYS A 352 10.34 2.11 6.93
CA LYS A 352 10.61 3.11 7.96
C LYS A 352 10.68 4.50 7.35
N GLY A 353 9.87 5.41 7.88
CA GLY A 353 9.88 6.77 7.35
C GLY A 353 8.80 7.66 7.92
N THR A 354 8.84 8.92 7.49
CA THR A 354 7.92 9.97 7.95
C THR A 354 7.18 10.56 6.77
N TRP A 355 5.86 10.69 6.91
CA TRP A 355 5.01 11.34 5.91
C TRP A 355 3.97 12.24 6.55
N GLY A 356 3.42 13.14 5.77
CA GLY A 356 2.32 14.00 6.13
C GLY A 356 1.01 13.57 5.49
N VAL A 357 -0.10 13.85 6.15
CA VAL A 357 -1.44 13.73 5.57
C VAL A 357 -2.17 15.04 5.79
N ILE A 358 -2.68 15.63 4.71
CA ILE A 358 -3.52 16.82 4.75
C ILE A 358 -4.89 16.50 4.16
N GLY A 359 -5.95 17.06 4.69
CA GLY A 359 -7.29 16.75 4.23
C GLY A 359 -8.30 17.85 4.48
N LEU A 360 -9.41 17.71 3.79
CA LEU A 360 -10.60 18.55 3.92
C LEU A 360 -11.82 17.65 4.04
N GLY A 361 -12.79 18.08 4.81
CA GLY A 361 -14.03 17.35 4.90
C GLY A 361 -15.23 18.24 5.21
N TYR A 362 -16.39 17.67 5.01
CA TYR A 362 -17.69 18.27 5.28
C TYR A 362 -18.61 17.25 5.91
N SER A 363 -19.36 17.65 6.93
CA SER A 363 -20.38 16.82 7.56
C SER A 363 -21.66 17.59 7.81
N VAL A 364 -22.80 16.91 7.74
CA VAL A 364 -24.11 17.50 7.87
C VAL A 364 -25.14 16.49 8.39
N LYS A 365 -26.09 16.94 9.20
CA LYS A 365 -27.32 16.20 9.49
C LYS A 365 -28.28 16.34 8.32
N THR A 366 -28.74 15.23 7.77
CA THR A 366 -29.74 15.18 6.70
C THR A 366 -31.14 14.94 7.24
N GLY A 367 -31.26 14.66 8.51
CA GLY A 367 -32.52 14.48 9.25
C GLY A 367 -32.23 14.31 10.76
N ASP A 368 -33.28 14.15 11.57
CA ASP A 368 -33.15 14.02 13.03
C ASP A 368 -32.29 12.82 13.43
N LYS A 369 -32.36 11.75 12.63
CA LYS A 369 -31.68 10.47 12.88
C LYS A 369 -30.62 10.15 11.84
N GLN A 370 -30.32 11.05 10.92
CA GLN A 370 -29.45 10.78 9.78
C GLN A 370 -28.36 11.83 9.66
N SER A 371 -27.18 11.40 9.29
CA SER A 371 -26.06 12.29 8.98
C SER A 371 -25.18 11.70 7.90
N MET A 372 -24.51 12.57 7.18
CA MET A 372 -23.56 12.19 6.14
C MET A 372 -22.28 13.03 6.23
N TYR A 373 -21.21 12.52 5.70
CA TYR A 373 -19.95 13.25 5.58
C TYR A 373 -19.23 12.90 4.29
N PHE A 374 -18.39 13.82 3.85
CA PHE A 374 -17.41 13.67 2.79
C PHE A 374 -16.03 14.06 3.32
N ASP A 375 -15.03 13.37 2.87
CA ASP A 375 -13.66 13.56 3.33
C ASP A 375 -12.68 13.29 2.18
N MET A 376 -11.67 14.13 2.05
CA MET A 376 -10.59 13.98 1.08
C MET A 376 -9.26 14.15 1.79
N GLU A 377 -8.32 13.24 1.53
CA GLU A 377 -6.97 13.31 2.07
C GLU A 377 -5.92 13.15 0.98
N ARG A 378 -4.78 13.81 1.16
CA ARG A 378 -3.58 13.71 0.37
C ARG A 378 -2.41 13.32 1.26
N TYR A 379 -1.66 12.31 0.84
CA TYR A 379 -0.41 11.89 1.47
C TYR A 379 0.75 12.62 0.80
N VAL A 380 1.73 13.06 1.58
CA VAL A 380 2.89 13.82 1.12
C VAL A 380 4.15 13.42 1.87
N GLY A 381 5.25 13.30 1.16
CA GLY A 381 6.54 12.90 1.73
C GLY A 381 6.73 11.39 1.82
N HIS A 382 7.89 10.96 2.30
CA HIS A 382 8.39 9.60 2.17
C HIS A 382 8.30 9.20 0.68
N ASP A 383 8.02 7.95 0.35
CA ASP A 383 7.91 7.47 -1.02
C ASP A 383 6.49 7.60 -1.61
N TYR A 384 5.56 8.28 -0.90
CA TYR A 384 4.20 8.47 -1.38
C TYR A 384 4.14 9.40 -2.58
N HIS A 385 3.74 8.84 -3.73
CA HIS A 385 3.54 9.55 -4.98
C HIS A 385 2.06 9.53 -5.33
N ARG A 386 1.47 10.73 -5.62
CA ARG A 386 0.05 10.87 -6.01
C ARG A 386 -0.97 10.15 -5.11
N THR A 387 -0.59 9.81 -3.88
CA THR A 387 -1.47 9.08 -2.97
C THR A 387 -2.55 10.00 -2.41
N TYR A 388 -3.81 9.62 -2.59
CA TYR A 388 -4.96 10.33 -2.04
C TYR A 388 -6.11 9.38 -1.75
N SER A 389 -7.05 9.82 -0.91
CA SER A 389 -8.27 9.09 -0.65
C SER A 389 -9.48 10.02 -0.60
N LEU A 390 -10.61 9.51 -1.08
CA LEU A 390 -11.93 10.13 -1.00
C LEU A 390 -12.82 9.22 -0.17
N ARG A 391 -13.54 9.79 0.79
CA ARG A 391 -14.47 9.03 1.64
C ARG A 391 -15.83 9.68 1.66
N ALA A 392 -16.86 8.86 1.74
CA ALA A 392 -18.22 9.26 2.03
C ALA A 392 -18.81 8.29 3.06
N GLY A 393 -19.54 8.82 4.01
CA GLY A 393 -20.21 8.00 5.01
C GLY A 393 -21.62 8.48 5.29
N PHE A 394 -22.48 7.55 5.66
CA PHE A 394 -23.85 7.79 6.03
C PHE A 394 -24.19 7.03 7.31
N ASN A 395 -24.81 7.70 8.26
CA ASN A 395 -25.15 7.14 9.57
C ASN A 395 -26.66 7.24 9.80
N TRP A 396 -27.26 6.15 10.27
CA TRP A 396 -28.65 6.07 10.73
C TRP A 396 -28.66 5.80 12.23
N LYS A 397 -29.43 6.55 12.97
CA LYS A 397 -29.67 6.36 14.41
C LYS A 397 -31.04 5.74 14.60
N PHE A 398 -31.15 4.86 15.53
CA PHE A 398 -32.41 4.22 15.91
C PHE A 398 -32.99 4.75 17.22
#